data_e3db04ad305623af39c8f30fb9ca7788
#
_entry.id   e3db04ad305623af39c8f30fb9ca7788
#
_cell.length_a   1.000
_cell.length_b   1.000
_cell.length_c   1.000
_cell.angle_alpha   90.00
_cell.angle_beta   90.00
_cell.angle_gamma   90.00
#
_symmetry.space_group_name_H-M   'P 1'
#
loop_
_entity.id
_entity.type
_entity.pdbx_description
1 polymer ?
#
loop_
_entity_poly.entity_id
_entity_poly.type
_entity_poly.pdbx_seq_one_letter_code
_entity_poly.pdbx_strand_id
1 'polypeptide(L)'
;SFIIFAPSIMEISKTYNPAEIEKKWYQHWLDKRYFHSEPDNREAFTIVIPPPNVTGVLHMGHVLNNTIQDVLIRRARMQGKNACWVPGTDHASIATEAKVVKMLRDQGIKKSSLNKFLEHAWVWKEKYGGIILQQLKELGCSCDWDRTSFTMDENYYDDVINVFIDLYEKGFIYRGLRMVNWDPEAQTAVSNEEVIYKDVTSKLHYVKYQI
;
A
#
# COMPACT_ATOMS: atom_id res chain seq x y z
N SER A 1 -5.32 -14.54 -62.99
CA SER A 1 -5.18 -13.25 -62.30
C SER A 1 -4.71 -13.50 -60.87
N PHE A 2 -3.46 -13.19 -60.60
CA PHE A 2 -2.92 -13.22 -59.22
C PHE A 2 -3.28 -11.88 -58.58
N ILE A 3 -4.09 -11.94 -57.52
CA ILE A 3 -4.32 -10.78 -56.65
C ILE A 3 -3.14 -10.71 -55.68
N ILE A 4 -2.22 -9.78 -55.95
CA ILE A 4 -1.16 -9.44 -55.02
C ILE A 4 -1.78 -8.51 -53.97
N PHE A 5 -2.04 -9.03 -52.75
CA PHE A 5 -2.33 -8.21 -51.59
C PHE A 5 -1.08 -7.41 -51.27
N ALA A 6 -1.07 -6.13 -51.59
CA ALA A 6 -0.05 -5.21 -51.06
C ALA A 6 -0.17 -5.24 -49.53
N PRO A 7 0.91 -5.47 -48.78
CA PRO A 7 0.85 -5.32 -47.34
C PRO A 7 0.47 -3.86 -47.05
N SER A 8 -0.60 -3.64 -46.30
CA SER A 8 -0.92 -2.31 -45.79
C SER A 8 0.24 -1.88 -44.93
N ILE A 9 1.03 -0.93 -45.43
CA ILE A 9 2.10 -0.28 -44.67
C ILE A 9 1.36 0.42 -43.52
N MET A 10 1.44 -0.14 -42.33
CA MET A 10 0.95 0.51 -41.13
C MET A 10 1.83 1.75 -40.93
N GLU A 11 1.27 2.92 -41.21
CA GLU A 11 1.98 4.18 -40.97
C GLU A 11 2.13 4.36 -39.45
N ILE A 12 3.33 4.16 -38.96
CA ILE A 12 3.65 4.38 -37.55
C ILE A 12 3.68 5.89 -37.31
N SER A 13 2.89 6.38 -36.36
CA SER A 13 2.89 7.79 -35.98
C SER A 13 4.29 8.23 -35.57
N LYS A 14 4.71 9.43 -36.04
CA LYS A 14 6.00 10.03 -35.68
C LYS A 14 6.12 10.40 -34.20
N THR A 15 4.98 10.53 -33.50
CA THR A 15 4.92 10.91 -32.09
C THR A 15 4.18 9.85 -31.31
N TYR A 16 4.70 9.52 -30.13
CA TYR A 16 4.03 8.63 -29.19
C TYR A 16 2.85 9.36 -28.52
N ASN A 17 1.66 8.77 -28.61
CA ASN A 17 0.46 9.25 -27.91
C ASN A 17 0.08 8.25 -26.81
N PRO A 18 0.42 8.51 -25.53
CA PRO A 18 0.14 7.58 -24.43
C PRO A 18 -1.35 7.28 -24.25
N ALA A 19 -2.22 8.27 -24.47
CA ALA A 19 -3.66 8.11 -24.26
C ALA A 19 -4.29 7.04 -25.17
N GLU A 20 -3.75 6.85 -26.38
CA GLU A 20 -4.26 5.85 -27.34
C GLU A 20 -3.66 4.45 -27.13
N ILE A 21 -2.46 4.39 -26.50
CA ILE A 21 -1.64 3.18 -26.50
C ILE A 21 -1.67 2.50 -25.14
N GLU A 22 -1.49 3.23 -24.04
CA GLU A 22 -1.25 2.66 -22.71
C GLU A 22 -2.44 1.82 -22.23
N LYS A 23 -3.65 2.38 -22.25
CA LYS A 23 -4.86 1.67 -21.79
C LYS A 23 -5.12 0.40 -22.60
N LYS A 24 -4.94 0.48 -23.93
CA LYS A 24 -5.13 -0.66 -24.83
C LYS A 24 -4.20 -1.81 -24.52
N TRP A 25 -2.90 -1.52 -24.37
CA TRP A 25 -1.91 -2.56 -24.13
C TRP A 25 -1.99 -3.09 -22.69
N TYR A 26 -2.24 -2.25 -21.73
CA TYR A 26 -2.40 -2.70 -20.35
C TYR A 26 -3.60 -3.65 -20.22
N GLN A 27 -4.74 -3.29 -20.82
CA GLN A 27 -5.91 -4.18 -20.84
C GLN A 27 -5.60 -5.50 -21.54
N HIS A 28 -4.90 -5.46 -22.67
CA HIS A 28 -4.49 -6.69 -23.37
C HIS A 28 -3.63 -7.60 -22.47
N TRP A 29 -2.71 -7.06 -21.67
CA TRP A 29 -1.90 -7.85 -20.75
C TRP A 29 -2.74 -8.48 -19.64
N LEU A 30 -3.73 -7.74 -19.13
CA LEU A 30 -4.67 -8.27 -18.13
C LEU A 30 -5.54 -9.39 -18.71
N ASP A 31 -6.12 -9.20 -19.89
CA ASP A 31 -6.97 -10.19 -20.58
C ASP A 31 -6.19 -11.49 -20.85
N LYS A 32 -4.91 -11.38 -21.16
CA LYS A 32 -3.99 -12.51 -21.39
C LYS A 32 -3.39 -13.09 -20.09
N ARG A 33 -3.71 -12.50 -18.94
CA ARG A 33 -3.19 -12.91 -17.62
C ARG A 33 -1.66 -13.01 -17.57
N TYR A 34 -0.93 -12.13 -18.30
CA TYR A 34 0.54 -12.21 -18.38
C TYR A 34 1.24 -11.94 -17.04
N PHE A 35 0.56 -11.34 -16.08
CA PHE A 35 1.10 -11.04 -14.75
C PHE A 35 0.76 -12.09 -13.71
N HIS A 36 -0.15 -13.01 -14.04
CA HIS A 36 -0.57 -14.08 -13.14
C HIS A 36 0.53 -15.16 -13.00
N SER A 37 0.66 -15.68 -11.79
CA SER A 37 1.65 -16.69 -11.44
C SER A 37 1.01 -17.82 -10.64
N GLU A 38 1.24 -19.05 -11.07
CA GLU A 38 0.92 -20.25 -10.32
C GLU A 38 2.19 -21.04 -10.01
N PRO A 39 2.27 -21.75 -8.88
CA PRO A 39 3.42 -22.57 -8.56
C PRO A 39 3.71 -23.59 -9.64
N ASP A 40 4.95 -23.64 -10.13
CA ASP A 40 5.43 -24.61 -11.11
C ASP A 40 6.92 -24.98 -10.84
N ASN A 41 7.55 -25.70 -11.78
CA ASN A 41 8.94 -26.15 -11.63
C ASN A 41 10.00 -25.11 -11.99
N ARG A 42 9.61 -23.89 -12.39
CA ARG A 42 10.56 -22.81 -12.67
C ARG A 42 11.12 -22.22 -11.38
N GLU A 43 12.28 -21.60 -11.47
CA GLU A 43 12.84 -20.84 -10.35
C GLU A 43 11.86 -19.73 -9.93
N ALA A 44 11.44 -19.73 -8.68
CA ALA A 44 10.53 -18.74 -8.15
C ALA A 44 11.23 -17.39 -7.92
N PHE A 45 10.56 -16.31 -8.30
CA PHE A 45 10.98 -14.94 -7.99
C PHE A 45 9.76 -14.13 -7.53
N THR A 46 9.67 -13.87 -6.24
CA THR A 46 8.49 -13.20 -5.66
C THR A 46 8.89 -11.89 -5.00
N ILE A 47 8.11 -10.85 -5.28
CA ILE A 47 8.14 -9.58 -4.56
C ILE A 47 6.75 -9.38 -3.94
N VAL A 48 6.72 -9.02 -2.67
CA VAL A 48 5.52 -8.48 -2.02
C VAL A 48 5.65 -6.97 -2.02
N ILE A 49 4.66 -6.26 -2.56
CA ILE A 49 4.68 -4.80 -2.58
C ILE A 49 4.75 -4.26 -1.15
N PRO A 50 5.56 -3.24 -0.83
CA PRO A 50 5.33 -2.45 0.37
C PRO A 50 3.94 -1.80 0.25
N PRO A 51 2.94 -2.26 1.02
CA PRO A 51 1.55 -1.87 0.74
C PRO A 51 1.33 -0.39 1.06
N PRO A 52 0.89 0.41 0.08
CA PRO A 52 0.59 1.81 0.34
C PRO A 52 -0.53 1.99 1.36
N ASN A 53 -0.36 2.98 2.24
CA ASN A 53 -1.37 3.35 3.22
C ASN A 53 -2.61 3.94 2.54
N VAL A 54 -3.82 3.52 2.96
CA VAL A 54 -5.09 4.07 2.41
C VAL A 54 -5.40 5.48 2.94
N THR A 55 -4.37 6.30 3.12
CA THR A 55 -4.47 7.69 3.63
C THR A 55 -4.72 8.73 2.55
N GLY A 56 -4.62 8.35 1.28
CA GLY A 56 -4.80 9.24 0.14
C GLY A 56 -4.37 8.63 -1.18
N VAL A 57 -3.89 9.47 -2.09
CA VAL A 57 -3.39 9.07 -3.42
C VAL A 57 -1.88 8.79 -3.38
N LEU A 58 -1.38 8.08 -4.39
CA LEU A 58 0.05 7.84 -4.54
C LEU A 58 0.81 9.16 -4.84
N HIS A 59 2.07 9.21 -4.46
CA HIS A 59 3.00 10.31 -4.75
C HIS A 59 4.28 9.77 -5.40
N MET A 60 5.19 10.66 -5.83
CA MET A 60 6.41 10.30 -6.57
C MET A 60 7.30 9.28 -5.86
N GLY A 61 7.33 9.25 -4.53
CA GLY A 61 8.06 8.22 -3.77
C GLY A 61 7.50 6.81 -4.01
N HIS A 62 6.19 6.67 -4.10
CA HIS A 62 5.55 5.41 -4.47
C HIS A 62 5.88 5.04 -5.93
N VAL A 63 5.85 6.01 -6.85
CA VAL A 63 6.21 5.78 -8.26
C VAL A 63 7.62 5.22 -8.37
N LEU A 64 8.60 5.85 -7.73
CA LEU A 64 9.99 5.40 -7.74
C LEU A 64 10.13 3.97 -7.19
N ASN A 65 9.55 3.71 -6.02
CA ASN A 65 9.62 2.39 -5.39
C ASN A 65 9.02 1.31 -6.28
N ASN A 66 7.80 1.52 -6.77
CA ASN A 66 7.10 0.54 -7.60
C ASN A 66 7.75 0.34 -8.97
N THR A 67 8.33 1.38 -9.56
CA THR A 67 9.08 1.26 -10.83
C THR A 67 10.28 0.34 -10.68
N ILE A 68 11.03 0.45 -9.58
CA ILE A 68 12.18 -0.45 -9.33
C ILE A 68 11.72 -1.90 -9.22
N GLN A 69 10.66 -2.15 -8.46
CA GLN A 69 10.09 -3.48 -8.32
C GLN A 69 9.58 -4.04 -9.64
N ASP A 70 8.89 -3.23 -10.45
CA ASP A 70 8.36 -3.64 -11.75
C ASP A 70 9.48 -4.02 -12.73
N VAL A 71 10.57 -3.26 -12.76
CA VAL A 71 11.74 -3.58 -13.56
C VAL A 71 12.34 -4.94 -13.18
N LEU A 72 12.46 -5.22 -11.87
CA LEU A 72 12.99 -6.50 -11.39
C LEU A 72 12.07 -7.68 -11.74
N ILE A 73 10.76 -7.53 -11.56
CA ILE A 73 9.76 -8.56 -11.91
C ILE A 73 9.75 -8.83 -13.41
N ARG A 74 9.75 -7.78 -14.24
CA ARG A 74 9.80 -7.92 -15.70
C ARG A 74 11.09 -8.61 -16.15
N ARG A 75 12.23 -8.25 -15.57
CA ARG A 75 13.49 -8.93 -15.82
C ARG A 75 13.43 -10.41 -15.46
N ALA A 76 12.87 -10.76 -14.30
CA ALA A 76 12.72 -12.15 -13.88
C ALA A 76 11.86 -12.96 -14.88
N ARG A 77 10.74 -12.38 -15.36
CA ARG A 77 9.92 -13.00 -16.42
C ARG A 77 10.71 -13.21 -17.70
N MET A 78 11.50 -12.22 -18.14
CA MET A 78 12.34 -12.35 -19.32
C MET A 78 13.43 -13.42 -19.17
N GLN A 79 13.87 -13.71 -17.94
CA GLN A 79 14.79 -14.80 -17.62
C GLN A 79 14.09 -16.17 -17.52
N GLY A 80 12.79 -16.25 -17.78
CA GLY A 80 12.02 -17.49 -17.73
C GLY A 80 11.66 -17.96 -16.32
N LYS A 81 11.85 -17.13 -15.29
CA LYS A 81 11.47 -17.46 -13.90
C LYS A 81 9.95 -17.41 -13.71
N ASN A 82 9.47 -18.11 -12.71
CA ASN A 82 8.11 -17.95 -12.21
C ASN A 82 8.05 -16.70 -11.33
N ALA A 83 7.69 -15.56 -11.94
CA ALA A 83 7.76 -14.27 -11.29
C ALA A 83 6.39 -13.81 -10.81
N CYS A 84 6.23 -13.66 -9.50
CA CYS A 84 5.03 -13.21 -8.83
C CYS A 84 5.26 -11.86 -8.12
N TRP A 85 4.47 -10.84 -8.45
CA TRP A 85 4.46 -9.58 -7.72
C TRP A 85 3.10 -9.39 -7.05
N VAL A 86 3.08 -9.53 -5.73
CA VAL A 86 1.85 -9.51 -4.92
C VAL A 86 1.51 -8.05 -4.56
N PRO A 87 0.40 -7.50 -5.06
CA PRO A 87 -0.06 -6.17 -4.69
C PRO A 87 -0.88 -6.17 -3.41
N GLY A 88 -1.00 -4.99 -2.77
CA GLY A 88 -1.84 -4.82 -1.60
C GLY A 88 -1.90 -3.37 -1.15
N THR A 89 -2.73 -3.12 -0.12
CA THR A 89 -2.87 -1.83 0.54
C THR A 89 -2.86 -2.01 2.06
N ASP A 90 -2.40 -0.97 2.78
CA ASP A 90 -2.31 -0.99 4.23
C ASP A 90 -3.39 -0.10 4.85
N HIS A 91 -4.05 -0.61 5.90
CA HIS A 91 -5.03 0.15 6.67
C HIS A 91 -4.43 1.34 7.42
N ALA A 92 -3.13 1.32 7.72
CA ALA A 92 -2.36 2.40 8.36
C ALA A 92 -2.99 2.99 9.63
N SER A 93 -3.88 2.25 10.28
CA SER A 93 -4.48 2.52 11.58
C SER A 93 -4.69 4.02 11.89
N ILE A 94 -3.87 4.59 12.79
CA ILE A 94 -3.98 5.96 13.31
C ILE A 94 -3.97 7.02 12.19
N ALA A 95 -3.13 6.86 11.17
CA ALA A 95 -3.04 7.83 10.08
C ALA A 95 -4.34 7.87 9.24
N THR A 96 -4.95 6.71 8.99
CA THR A 96 -6.25 6.62 8.31
C THR A 96 -7.37 7.15 9.20
N GLU A 97 -7.36 6.82 10.50
CA GLU A 97 -8.32 7.33 11.47
C GLU A 97 -8.30 8.87 11.51
N ALA A 98 -7.14 9.49 11.58
CA ALA A 98 -6.99 10.95 11.55
C ALA A 98 -7.60 11.57 10.29
N LYS A 99 -7.45 10.92 9.12
CA LYS A 99 -8.06 11.39 7.86
C LYS A 99 -9.58 11.27 7.88
N VAL A 100 -10.12 10.17 8.40
CA VAL A 100 -11.56 9.96 8.54
C VAL A 100 -12.16 10.95 9.53
N VAL A 101 -11.53 11.16 10.68
CA VAL A 101 -11.96 12.17 11.69
C VAL A 101 -11.98 13.56 11.09
N LYS A 102 -10.93 13.94 10.33
CA LYS A 102 -10.90 15.23 9.64
C LYS A 102 -12.05 15.36 8.65
N MET A 103 -12.27 14.34 7.81
CA MET A 103 -13.36 14.34 6.84
C MET A 103 -14.72 14.52 7.53
N LEU A 104 -14.98 13.80 8.62
CA LEU A 104 -16.24 13.92 9.38
C LEU A 104 -16.42 15.32 9.98
N ARG A 105 -15.33 15.90 10.51
CA ARG A 105 -15.33 17.27 11.04
C ARG A 105 -15.67 18.28 9.96
N ASP A 106 -15.06 18.15 8.77
CA ASP A 106 -15.29 19.06 7.63
C ASP A 106 -16.74 18.96 7.11
N GLN A 107 -17.39 17.80 7.31
CA GLN A 107 -18.80 17.57 7.00
C GLN A 107 -19.76 17.98 8.14
N GLY A 108 -19.26 18.52 9.25
CA GLY A 108 -20.07 18.89 10.41
C GLY A 108 -20.62 17.72 11.22
N ILE A 109 -20.12 16.51 10.98
CA ILE A 109 -20.54 15.30 11.69
C ILE A 109 -19.81 15.24 13.03
N LYS A 110 -20.57 15.30 14.14
CA LYS A 110 -20.02 15.16 15.49
C LYS A 110 -19.54 13.73 15.75
N LYS A 111 -18.60 13.57 16.71
CA LYS A 111 -18.04 12.28 17.14
C LYS A 111 -19.17 11.25 17.30
N SER A 112 -19.16 10.26 16.44
CA SER A 112 -20.14 9.18 16.41
C SER A 112 -19.71 8.03 17.34
N SER A 113 -20.61 7.06 17.60
CA SER A 113 -20.23 5.81 18.25
C SER A 113 -19.16 5.08 17.43
N LEU A 114 -18.38 4.20 18.05
CA LEU A 114 -17.32 3.41 17.41
C LEU A 114 -17.83 2.70 16.14
N ASN A 115 -18.99 2.07 16.20
CA ASN A 115 -19.56 1.36 15.05
C ASN A 115 -19.81 2.28 13.85
N LYS A 116 -20.39 3.46 14.08
CA LYS A 116 -20.60 4.45 13.01
C LYS A 116 -19.27 4.99 12.46
N PHE A 117 -18.27 5.15 13.32
CA PHE A 117 -16.92 5.54 12.86
C PHE A 117 -16.34 4.48 11.94
N LEU A 118 -16.43 3.19 12.30
CA LEU A 118 -15.96 2.08 11.49
C LEU A 118 -16.66 2.04 10.11
N GLU A 119 -17.96 2.28 10.05
CA GLU A 119 -18.66 2.39 8.76
C GLU A 119 -18.02 3.46 7.84
N HIS A 120 -17.73 4.63 8.39
CA HIS A 120 -17.05 5.70 7.63
C HIS A 120 -15.61 5.32 7.24
N ALA A 121 -14.90 4.61 8.11
CA ALA A 121 -13.55 4.13 7.85
C ALA A 121 -13.53 3.09 6.70
N TRP A 122 -14.50 2.18 6.67
CA TRP A 122 -14.64 1.23 5.56
C TRP A 122 -14.98 1.92 4.23
N VAL A 123 -15.89 2.91 4.22
CA VAL A 123 -16.17 3.72 3.03
C VAL A 123 -14.92 4.45 2.54
N TRP A 124 -14.13 4.99 3.47
CA TRP A 124 -12.83 5.62 3.16
C TRP A 124 -11.87 4.62 2.52
N LYS A 125 -11.71 3.43 3.10
CA LYS A 125 -10.86 2.34 2.60
C LYS A 125 -11.26 1.94 1.18
N GLU A 126 -12.54 1.71 0.92
CA GLU A 126 -13.02 1.36 -0.41
C GLU A 126 -12.66 2.44 -1.45
N LYS A 127 -12.90 3.70 -1.10
CA LYS A 127 -12.60 4.82 -2.01
C LYS A 127 -11.10 4.92 -2.32
N TYR A 128 -10.27 5.03 -1.29
CA TYR A 128 -8.85 5.34 -1.49
C TYR A 128 -8.03 4.08 -1.84
N GLY A 129 -8.39 2.92 -1.34
CA GLY A 129 -7.81 1.65 -1.77
C GLY A 129 -8.05 1.42 -3.26
N GLY A 130 -9.27 1.64 -3.75
CA GLY A 130 -9.59 1.55 -5.17
C GLY A 130 -8.79 2.54 -6.03
N ILE A 131 -8.64 3.79 -5.59
CA ILE A 131 -7.84 4.81 -6.29
C ILE A 131 -6.36 4.37 -6.37
N ILE A 132 -5.78 3.91 -5.26
CA ILE A 132 -4.39 3.46 -5.20
C ILE A 132 -4.13 2.32 -6.20
N LEU A 133 -4.97 1.29 -6.19
CA LEU A 133 -4.84 0.16 -7.10
C LEU A 133 -5.00 0.58 -8.56
N GLN A 134 -5.92 1.50 -8.84
CA GLN A 134 -6.08 2.06 -10.18
C GLN A 134 -4.85 2.86 -10.62
N GLN A 135 -4.28 3.69 -9.74
CA GLN A 135 -3.05 4.43 -10.02
C GLN A 135 -1.86 3.51 -10.32
N LEU A 136 -1.72 2.40 -9.57
CA LEU A 136 -0.70 1.39 -9.87
C LEU A 136 -0.88 0.75 -11.25
N LYS A 137 -2.14 0.49 -11.67
CA LYS A 137 -2.45 0.00 -13.01
C LYS A 137 -2.10 1.05 -14.09
N GLU A 138 -2.40 2.31 -13.85
CA GLU A 138 -2.06 3.41 -14.77
C GLU A 138 -0.55 3.64 -14.90
N LEU A 139 0.22 3.35 -13.84
CA LEU A 139 1.69 3.31 -13.88
C LEU A 139 2.23 2.11 -14.68
N GLY A 140 1.37 1.19 -15.10
CA GLY A 140 1.77 -0.01 -15.82
C GLY A 140 2.35 -1.12 -14.95
N CYS A 141 2.15 -1.07 -13.63
CA CYS A 141 2.67 -2.07 -12.70
C CYS A 141 2.17 -3.47 -13.06
N SER A 142 3.11 -4.41 -13.20
CA SER A 142 2.83 -5.78 -13.65
C SER A 142 2.57 -6.73 -12.47
N CYS A 143 1.70 -6.31 -11.56
CA CYS A 143 1.29 -7.10 -10.40
C CYS A 143 0.36 -8.26 -10.78
N ASP A 144 0.41 -9.33 -10.00
CA ASP A 144 -0.62 -10.38 -10.01
C ASP A 144 -1.87 -9.88 -9.26
N TRP A 145 -2.77 -9.25 -9.98
CA TRP A 145 -3.94 -8.58 -9.41
C TRP A 145 -4.95 -9.53 -8.76
N ASP A 146 -4.92 -10.82 -9.11
CA ASP A 146 -5.75 -11.84 -8.48
C ASP A 146 -5.34 -12.09 -7.03
N ARG A 147 -4.11 -11.68 -6.66
CA ARG A 147 -3.55 -11.78 -5.30
C ARG A 147 -3.59 -10.47 -4.53
N THR A 148 -4.41 -9.52 -4.99
CA THR A 148 -4.56 -8.24 -4.29
C THR A 148 -5.07 -8.47 -2.86
N SER A 149 -4.37 -7.88 -1.88
CA SER A 149 -4.67 -8.08 -0.48
C SER A 149 -4.72 -6.75 0.28
N PHE A 150 -5.51 -6.73 1.32
CA PHE A 150 -5.58 -5.63 2.27
C PHE A 150 -5.19 -6.12 3.67
N THR A 151 -4.44 -5.35 4.42
CA THR A 151 -3.87 -5.78 5.70
C THR A 151 -4.90 -6.12 6.80
N MET A 152 -6.18 -5.81 6.57
CA MET A 152 -7.29 -6.23 7.45
C MET A 152 -8.25 -7.22 6.78
N ASP A 153 -7.83 -7.88 5.70
CA ASP A 153 -8.63 -8.98 5.12
C ASP A 153 -8.72 -10.14 6.12
N GLU A 154 -9.87 -10.78 6.18
CA GLU A 154 -10.13 -11.88 7.13
C GLU A 154 -9.10 -13.01 7.02
N ASN A 155 -8.61 -13.29 5.83
CA ASN A 155 -7.61 -14.32 5.57
C ASN A 155 -6.27 -14.07 6.30
N TYR A 156 -5.95 -12.81 6.62
CA TYR A 156 -4.72 -12.45 7.33
C TYR A 156 -4.85 -12.55 8.86
N TYR A 157 -6.07 -12.49 9.38
CA TYR A 157 -6.28 -12.40 10.82
C TYR A 157 -5.69 -13.61 11.57
N ASP A 158 -6.00 -14.81 11.12
CA ASP A 158 -5.52 -16.04 11.75
C ASP A 158 -4.00 -16.16 11.64
N ASP A 159 -3.42 -15.82 10.48
CA ASP A 159 -1.98 -15.86 10.27
C ASP A 159 -1.25 -14.88 11.19
N VAL A 160 -1.75 -13.64 11.33
CA VAL A 160 -1.18 -12.63 12.24
C VAL A 160 -1.24 -13.10 13.70
N ILE A 161 -2.37 -13.67 14.13
CA ILE A 161 -2.52 -14.17 15.49
C ILE A 161 -1.60 -15.37 15.74
N ASN A 162 -1.48 -16.29 14.80
CA ASN A 162 -0.60 -17.45 14.93
C ASN A 162 0.88 -17.03 15.04
N VAL A 163 1.32 -16.06 14.23
CA VAL A 163 2.68 -15.49 14.32
C VAL A 163 2.89 -14.79 15.67
N PHE A 164 1.90 -14.04 16.15
CA PHE A 164 1.96 -13.41 17.47
C PHE A 164 2.13 -14.44 18.60
N ILE A 165 1.37 -15.52 18.56
CA ILE A 165 1.44 -16.60 19.55
C ILE A 165 2.81 -17.27 19.50
N ASP A 166 3.30 -17.63 18.30
CA ASP A 166 4.61 -18.26 18.13
C ASP A 166 5.75 -17.38 18.68
N LEU A 167 5.72 -16.07 18.40
CA LEU A 167 6.71 -15.13 18.92
C LEU A 167 6.60 -14.95 20.45
N TYR A 168 5.39 -14.99 20.99
CA TYR A 168 5.16 -14.93 22.44
C TYR A 168 5.69 -16.19 23.13
N GLU A 169 5.40 -17.38 22.61
CA GLU A 169 5.90 -18.66 23.15
C GLU A 169 7.41 -18.78 23.08
N LYS A 170 8.05 -18.21 22.06
CA LYS A 170 9.51 -18.11 21.93
C LYS A 170 10.14 -17.05 22.85
N GLY A 171 9.35 -16.26 23.56
CA GLY A 171 9.81 -15.23 24.48
C GLY A 171 10.27 -13.93 23.80
N PHE A 172 10.04 -13.76 22.49
CA PHE A 172 10.37 -12.52 21.77
C PHE A 172 9.37 -11.40 22.05
N ILE A 173 8.13 -11.74 22.35
CA ILE A 173 7.09 -10.79 22.74
C ILE A 173 6.81 -10.94 24.23
N TYR A 174 6.87 -9.83 24.95
CA TYR A 174 6.55 -9.77 26.38
C TYR A 174 5.93 -8.42 26.73
N ARG A 175 5.19 -8.37 27.82
CA ARG A 175 4.65 -7.12 28.36
C ARG A 175 5.69 -6.43 29.23
N GLY A 176 6.04 -5.19 28.88
CA GLY A 176 7.01 -4.40 29.63
C GLY A 176 6.67 -2.91 29.65
N LEU A 177 7.29 -2.17 30.56
CA LEU A 177 7.16 -0.72 30.66
C LEU A 177 8.33 -0.08 29.94
N ARG A 178 8.06 0.86 29.03
CA ARG A 178 9.06 1.66 28.33
C ARG A 178 8.58 3.10 28.22
N MET A 179 9.53 4.05 28.14
CA MET A 179 9.21 5.42 27.74
C MET A 179 8.83 5.45 26.27
N VAL A 180 7.75 6.17 25.95
CA VAL A 180 7.27 6.38 24.59
C VAL A 180 7.02 7.86 24.36
N ASN A 181 7.08 8.29 23.10
CA ASN A 181 6.58 9.61 22.72
C ASN A 181 5.05 9.56 22.73
N TRP A 182 4.43 10.42 23.48
CA TRP A 182 2.97 10.45 23.65
C TRP A 182 2.39 11.76 23.17
N ASP A 183 1.42 11.69 22.27
CA ASP A 183 0.61 12.86 21.85
C ASP A 183 -0.68 12.92 22.69
N PRO A 184 -0.80 13.90 23.59
CA PRO A 184 -1.97 14.04 24.46
C PRO A 184 -3.24 14.50 23.72
N GLU A 185 -3.11 15.12 22.54
CA GLU A 185 -4.28 15.50 21.72
C GLU A 185 -4.83 14.30 20.96
N ALA A 186 -3.98 13.55 20.30
CA ALA A 186 -4.36 12.33 19.60
C ALA A 186 -4.58 11.14 20.55
N GLN A 187 -4.13 11.23 21.80
CA GLN A 187 -4.21 10.19 22.83
C GLN A 187 -3.57 8.86 22.36
N THR A 188 -2.40 8.96 21.73
CA THR A 188 -1.67 7.82 21.21
C THR A 188 -0.16 7.98 21.34
N ALA A 189 0.56 6.86 21.29
CA ALA A 189 2.00 6.87 21.09
C ALA A 189 2.32 7.21 19.63
N VAL A 190 3.40 7.94 19.42
CA VAL A 190 3.91 8.30 18.09
C VAL A 190 5.32 7.76 17.90
N SER A 191 5.69 7.45 16.65
CA SER A 191 7.03 6.99 16.31
C SER A 191 8.06 8.12 16.43
N ASN A 192 9.34 7.79 16.49
CA ASN A 192 10.41 8.79 16.57
C ASN A 192 10.45 9.68 15.31
N GLU A 193 10.06 9.15 14.17
CA GLU A 193 10.02 9.84 12.89
C GLU A 193 8.90 10.89 12.82
N GLU A 194 7.84 10.72 13.62
CA GLU A 194 6.69 11.63 13.68
C GLU A 194 6.90 12.77 14.67
N VAL A 195 7.91 12.69 15.55
CA VAL A 195 8.18 13.71 16.57
C VAL A 195 8.88 14.92 15.97
N ILE A 196 8.28 16.09 16.19
CA ILE A 196 8.88 17.38 15.81
C ILE A 196 9.61 17.96 17.03
N TYR A 197 10.93 17.98 16.97
CA TYR A 197 11.76 18.55 18.04
C TYR A 197 11.79 20.07 17.94
N LYS A 198 11.60 20.74 19.10
CA LYS A 198 11.75 22.19 19.24
C LYS A 198 12.56 22.51 20.48
N ASP A 199 13.51 23.42 20.33
CA ASP A 199 14.25 23.94 21.48
C ASP A 199 13.38 24.92 22.26
N VAL A 200 13.17 24.64 23.53
CA VAL A 200 12.43 25.51 24.46
C VAL A 200 13.27 25.81 25.70
N THR A 201 13.30 27.07 26.08
CA THR A 201 13.91 27.47 27.35
C THR A 201 12.93 27.19 28.48
N SER A 202 13.33 26.34 29.42
CA SER A 202 12.51 25.98 30.58
C SER A 202 13.30 26.20 31.87
N LYS A 203 12.59 26.17 33.01
CA LYS A 203 13.19 26.28 34.34
C LYS A 203 13.10 24.95 35.04
N LEU A 204 14.21 24.53 35.64
CA LEU A 204 14.25 23.38 36.56
C LEU A 204 13.85 23.87 37.95
N HIS A 205 12.84 23.24 38.56
CA HIS A 205 12.37 23.54 39.90
C HIS A 205 12.81 22.48 40.89
N TYR A 206 13.49 22.90 41.96
CA TYR A 206 13.88 22.04 43.06
C TYR A 206 12.91 22.25 44.22
N VAL A 207 12.20 21.19 44.61
CA VAL A 207 11.30 21.22 45.78
C VAL A 207 11.92 20.43 46.91
N LYS A 208 12.05 21.07 48.10
CA LYS A 208 12.53 20.39 49.30
C LYS A 208 11.31 19.94 50.11
N TYR A 209 11.35 18.69 50.54
CA TYR A 209 10.40 18.15 51.52
C TYR A 209 11.12 18.01 52.86
N GLN A 210 10.43 18.40 53.95
CA GLN A 210 10.90 18.05 55.30
C GLN A 210 10.61 16.56 55.54
N ILE A 211 11.63 15.87 56.05
CA ILE A 211 11.55 14.45 56.43
C ILE A 211 11.20 14.39 57.92
#